data_7d7e7fe1dfa4c73adca672ddc6629b95
#
_entry.id   7d7e7fe1dfa4c73adca672ddc6629b95
#
_cell.length_a   1.000
_cell.length_b   1.000
_cell.length_c   1.000
_cell.angle_alpha   90.00
_cell.angle_beta   90.00
_cell.angle_gamma   90.00
#
_symmetry.space_group_name_H-M   'P 1'
#
loop_
_entity.id
_entity.type
_entity.pdbx_description
1 polymer ?
#
loop_
_entity_poly.entity_id
_entity_poly.type
_entity_poly.pdbx_seq_one_letter_code
_entity_poly.pdbx_strand_id
1 'polypeptide(L)'
;MALTGKSIEEKIYNFLYGRIKNAFGVSGLMENLFAESGLVPTNLQNSFEKKLGYTDDTYTTSVDNGDYTNFVHDSAGYGLAQWTYWSRKENLLLFVRSRNQSIGDLESQLEFLYQELSTGYKAVLTKLKAAKSVREASDIVLTQYERPADQSESVKKKRASYGQKYFDKYAKTTGGKSSMGKTITTGFISATINGINVDSSIKCNADNYNSNASRNAAFVAMHYTGNSKDTARANANYFAGAGRNASAHFFVDDTEIRQSVALKDTAWGVGAKSYKHASCRNANCVNIEMCCTAGNYRISDKTKENAAYLCAYICNLLGITAAEVDTYVLRHYDVTGKNCPAQMAGSGNAEWAAFKARVKEILNGGASSGNSGSSSGTNGSFPATPFQIR
;
A
#
# COMPACT_ATOMS: atom_id res chain seq x y z
N MET A 1 -4.48 18.83 -11.87
CA MET A 1 -5.26 17.58 -12.08
C MET A 1 -6.57 17.76 -11.33
N ALA A 2 -7.71 17.52 -11.95
CA ALA A 2 -8.99 17.68 -11.27
C ALA A 2 -9.10 16.77 -10.04
N LEU A 3 -9.62 17.30 -8.94
CA LEU A 3 -9.82 16.56 -7.70
C LEU A 3 -10.80 15.39 -7.93
N THR A 4 -10.44 14.20 -7.49
CA THR A 4 -11.25 12.98 -7.61
C THR A 4 -11.81 12.57 -6.25
N GLY A 5 -13.10 12.21 -6.20
CA GLY A 5 -13.81 11.78 -5.00
C GLY A 5 -15.24 12.27 -4.96
N LYS A 6 -16.08 11.59 -4.18
CA LYS A 6 -17.53 11.87 -4.05
C LYS A 6 -17.82 12.93 -2.97
N SER A 7 -16.91 13.16 -2.05
CA SER A 7 -17.02 14.14 -0.96
C SER A 7 -15.75 15.00 -0.88
N ILE A 8 -15.83 16.14 -0.18
CA ILE A 8 -14.66 16.99 0.10
C ILE A 8 -13.56 16.19 0.80
N GLU A 9 -13.91 15.43 1.84
CA GLU A 9 -12.95 14.55 2.55
C GLU A 9 -12.24 13.57 1.60
N GLU A 10 -12.99 12.91 0.71
CA GLU A 10 -12.42 11.94 -0.24
C GLU A 10 -11.51 12.64 -1.25
N LYS A 11 -11.90 13.83 -1.74
CA LYS A 11 -11.06 14.63 -2.63
C LYS A 11 -9.74 15.04 -1.97
N ILE A 12 -9.78 15.49 -0.71
CA ILE A 12 -8.60 15.85 0.07
C ILE A 12 -7.71 14.61 0.27
N TYR A 13 -8.29 13.48 0.69
CA TYR A 13 -7.55 12.25 0.89
C TYR A 13 -6.86 11.80 -0.40
N ASN A 14 -7.58 11.74 -1.52
CA ASN A 14 -7.05 11.30 -2.81
C ASN A 14 -5.91 12.19 -3.30
N PHE A 15 -6.07 13.50 -3.17
CA PHE A 15 -5.05 14.47 -3.53
C PHE A 15 -3.76 14.29 -2.72
N LEU A 16 -3.89 14.21 -1.41
CA LEU A 16 -2.76 14.05 -0.48
C LEU A 16 -2.10 12.68 -0.66
N TYR A 17 -2.89 11.62 -0.83
CA TYR A 17 -2.35 10.29 -1.03
C TYR A 17 -1.58 10.19 -2.35
N GLY A 18 -2.07 10.82 -3.41
CA GLY A 18 -1.36 10.93 -4.68
C GLY A 18 0.09 11.44 -4.55
N ARG A 19 0.40 12.22 -3.52
CA ARG A 19 1.68 12.91 -3.30
C ARG A 19 2.51 12.35 -2.14
N ILE A 20 1.87 11.97 -1.05
CA ILE A 20 2.53 11.46 0.17
C ILE A 20 2.78 9.95 0.05
N LYS A 21 1.87 9.19 -0.62
CA LYS A 21 1.95 7.73 -0.82
C LYS A 21 2.04 6.92 0.48
N ASN A 22 1.53 7.45 1.59
CA ASN A 22 1.46 6.78 2.88
C ASN A 22 0.12 7.08 3.54
N ALA A 23 -0.72 6.06 3.74
CA ALA A 23 -2.06 6.21 4.29
C ALA A 23 -2.04 6.70 5.75
N PHE A 24 -1.06 6.29 6.56
CA PHE A 24 -0.90 6.80 7.92
C PHE A 24 -0.56 8.30 7.90
N GLY A 25 0.40 8.69 7.04
CA GLY A 25 0.81 10.07 6.87
C GLY A 25 -0.34 10.97 6.42
N VAL A 26 -1.11 10.52 5.44
CA VAL A 26 -2.29 11.26 4.94
C VAL A 26 -3.35 11.40 6.02
N SER A 27 -3.69 10.31 6.71
CA SER A 27 -4.74 10.32 7.72
C SER A 27 -4.40 11.18 8.94
N GLY A 28 -3.12 11.19 9.35
CA GLY A 28 -2.64 12.06 10.42
C GLY A 28 -2.60 13.54 10.00
N LEU A 29 -2.31 13.85 8.74
CA LEU A 29 -2.39 15.21 8.21
C LEU A 29 -3.84 15.69 8.10
N MET A 30 -4.73 14.89 7.52
CA MET A 30 -6.14 15.23 7.36
C MET A 30 -6.84 15.52 8.68
N GLU A 31 -6.53 14.76 9.70
CA GLU A 31 -7.10 14.98 11.02
C GLU A 31 -6.70 16.34 11.59
N ASN A 32 -5.42 16.73 11.42
CA ASN A 32 -5.00 18.04 11.87
C ASN A 32 -5.70 19.16 11.08
N LEU A 33 -5.85 19.03 9.76
CA LEU A 33 -6.64 19.97 8.94
C LEU A 33 -8.12 20.01 9.38
N PHE A 34 -8.68 18.85 9.76
CA PHE A 34 -10.04 18.82 10.30
C PHE A 34 -10.15 19.56 11.63
N ALA A 35 -9.19 19.38 12.52
CA ALA A 35 -9.19 20.09 13.80
C ALA A 35 -9.04 21.61 13.63
N GLU A 36 -8.34 22.07 12.58
CA GLU A 36 -8.12 23.49 12.29
C GLU A 36 -9.34 24.15 11.61
N SER A 37 -9.95 23.48 10.62
CA SER A 37 -10.95 24.10 9.73
C SER A 37 -12.21 23.26 9.48
N GLY A 38 -12.33 22.07 10.06
CA GLY A 38 -13.38 21.12 9.67
C GLY A 38 -13.23 20.62 8.22
N LEU A 39 -12.08 20.77 7.59
CA LEU A 39 -11.82 20.55 6.16
C LEU A 39 -12.59 21.51 5.22
N VAL A 40 -12.97 22.68 5.72
CA VAL A 40 -13.67 23.71 4.95
C VAL A 40 -12.64 24.71 4.39
N PRO A 41 -12.47 24.82 3.06
CA PRO A 41 -11.45 25.67 2.46
C PRO A 41 -11.77 27.18 2.57
N THR A 42 -13.03 27.55 2.79
CA THR A 42 -13.44 28.95 3.02
C THR A 42 -13.43 29.37 4.48
N ASN A 43 -13.09 28.45 5.40
CA ASN A 43 -13.22 28.67 6.84
C ASN A 43 -12.40 29.90 7.32
N LEU A 44 -13.08 30.94 7.76
CA LEU A 44 -12.53 32.04 8.53
C LEU A 44 -12.51 31.63 10.00
N GLN A 45 -11.44 31.88 10.71
CA GLN A 45 -11.35 31.57 12.14
C GLN A 45 -12.58 32.13 12.90
N ASN A 46 -13.38 31.25 13.53
CA ASN A 46 -14.67 31.58 14.13
C ASN A 46 -14.63 32.80 15.10
N SER A 47 -13.52 32.93 15.84
CA SER A 47 -13.34 34.11 16.75
C SER A 47 -13.18 35.42 16.01
N PHE A 48 -12.87 35.42 14.73
CA PHE A 48 -12.71 36.59 13.89
C PHE A 48 -13.93 36.93 13.04
N GLU A 49 -14.87 35.99 12.81
CA GLU A 49 -16.10 36.30 12.06
C GLU A 49 -16.83 37.49 12.61
N LYS A 50 -17.16 37.48 13.91
CA LYS A 50 -17.81 38.60 14.58
C LYS A 50 -16.94 39.86 14.64
N LYS A 51 -15.63 39.70 14.83
CA LYS A 51 -14.67 40.79 14.96
C LYS A 51 -14.51 41.55 13.65
N LEU A 52 -14.48 40.84 12.53
CA LEU A 52 -14.31 41.45 11.20
C LEU A 52 -15.65 41.74 10.51
N GLY A 53 -16.78 41.17 11.01
CA GLY A 53 -18.10 41.35 10.42
C GLY A 53 -18.36 40.52 9.17
N TYR A 54 -17.67 39.40 9.01
CA TYR A 54 -17.77 38.50 7.86
C TYR A 54 -18.20 37.10 8.27
N THR A 55 -18.84 36.39 7.35
CA THR A 55 -18.96 34.93 7.35
C THR A 55 -17.84 34.32 6.48
N ASP A 56 -17.66 33.02 6.50
CA ASP A 56 -16.71 32.29 5.64
C ASP A 56 -16.84 32.73 4.16
N ASP A 57 -18.05 32.72 3.63
CA ASP A 57 -18.32 33.00 2.22
C ASP A 57 -18.15 34.50 1.89
N THR A 58 -18.66 35.39 2.75
CA THR A 58 -18.56 36.83 2.50
C THR A 58 -17.13 37.36 2.66
N TYR A 59 -16.35 36.78 3.56
CA TYR A 59 -14.92 37.06 3.69
C TYR A 59 -14.15 36.64 2.44
N THR A 60 -14.36 35.40 2.02
CA THR A 60 -13.73 34.84 0.81
C THR A 60 -14.04 35.72 -0.41
N THR A 61 -15.32 36.05 -0.63
CA THR A 61 -15.77 36.87 -1.75
C THR A 61 -15.16 38.27 -1.72
N SER A 62 -15.12 38.90 -0.54
CA SER A 62 -14.56 40.24 -0.41
C SER A 62 -13.05 40.32 -0.66
N VAL A 63 -12.31 39.25 -0.27
CA VAL A 63 -10.87 39.17 -0.56
C VAL A 63 -10.63 38.92 -2.06
N ASP A 64 -11.40 38.03 -2.67
CA ASP A 64 -11.27 37.69 -4.09
C ASP A 64 -11.56 38.89 -4.99
N ASN A 65 -12.60 39.69 -4.65
CA ASN A 65 -12.98 40.88 -5.40
C ASN A 65 -12.06 42.07 -5.13
N GLY A 66 -11.23 42.01 -4.08
CA GLY A 66 -10.38 43.13 -3.66
C GLY A 66 -11.08 44.17 -2.76
N ASP A 67 -12.32 43.90 -2.34
CA ASP A 67 -13.10 44.75 -1.43
C ASP A 67 -12.51 44.72 0.00
N TYR A 68 -11.91 43.62 0.41
CA TYR A 68 -11.17 43.47 1.67
C TYR A 68 -9.68 43.32 1.40
N THR A 69 -8.93 44.39 1.71
CA THR A 69 -7.49 44.47 1.39
C THR A 69 -6.57 44.02 2.53
N ASN A 70 -7.11 43.84 3.76
CA ASN A 70 -6.29 43.53 4.94
C ASN A 70 -6.09 42.03 5.19
N PHE A 71 -6.43 41.16 4.23
CA PHE A 71 -6.31 39.71 4.33
C PHE A 71 -4.96 39.22 4.89
N VAL A 72 -3.87 39.81 4.42
CA VAL A 72 -2.51 39.42 4.80
C VAL A 72 -2.19 39.77 6.26
N HIS A 73 -2.73 40.90 6.78
CA HIS A 73 -2.32 41.44 8.07
C HIS A 73 -3.42 41.45 9.14
N ASP A 74 -4.58 40.87 8.91
CA ASP A 74 -5.70 40.82 9.86
C ASP A 74 -5.52 39.87 11.04
N SER A 75 -4.49 38.99 10.99
CA SER A 75 -4.18 37.96 11.99
C SER A 75 -5.28 36.91 12.18
N ALA A 76 -6.25 36.80 11.27
CA ALA A 76 -7.26 35.77 11.27
C ALA A 76 -6.74 34.49 10.56
N GLY A 77 -6.99 33.36 11.15
CA GLY A 77 -6.75 32.08 10.49
C GLY A 77 -7.74 31.88 9.34
N TYR A 78 -7.27 31.34 8.20
CA TYR A 78 -8.10 31.10 7.03
C TYR A 78 -7.78 29.79 6.32
N GLY A 79 -8.83 29.14 5.82
CA GLY A 79 -8.75 27.96 4.94
C GLY A 79 -8.36 26.68 5.66
N LEU A 80 -8.01 25.65 4.87
CA LEU A 80 -7.78 24.29 5.35
C LEU A 80 -6.79 24.17 6.51
N ALA A 81 -5.65 24.89 6.45
CA ALA A 81 -4.60 24.84 7.46
C ALA A 81 -4.61 26.08 8.38
N GLN A 82 -5.70 26.84 8.43
CA GLN A 82 -5.86 28.05 9.22
C GLN A 82 -4.62 28.97 9.14
N TRP A 83 -4.19 29.28 7.89
CA TRP A 83 -3.06 30.15 7.65
C TRP A 83 -3.29 31.52 8.33
N THR A 84 -2.48 31.81 9.34
CA THR A 84 -2.64 33.02 10.20
C THR A 84 -1.47 33.97 10.03
N TYR A 85 -0.24 33.44 9.93
CA TYR A 85 0.95 34.25 9.85
C TYR A 85 1.00 35.00 8.52
N TRP A 86 1.30 36.30 8.57
CA TRP A 86 1.20 37.22 7.43
C TRP A 86 1.90 36.71 6.16
N SER A 87 3.14 36.24 6.28
CA SER A 87 3.87 35.75 5.10
C SER A 87 3.27 34.46 4.49
N ARG A 88 2.64 33.60 5.29
CA ARG A 88 1.92 32.43 4.77
C ARG A 88 0.63 32.84 4.06
N LYS A 89 -0.10 33.84 4.61
CA LYS A 89 -1.29 34.36 3.96
C LYS A 89 -0.95 35.10 2.67
N GLU A 90 0.12 35.89 2.65
CA GLU A 90 0.62 36.56 1.43
C GLU A 90 0.98 35.53 0.35
N ASN A 91 1.74 34.51 0.71
CA ASN A 91 2.11 33.43 -0.22
C ASN A 91 0.88 32.69 -0.77
N LEU A 92 -0.12 32.40 0.07
CA LEU A 92 -1.39 31.80 -0.38
C LEU A 92 -2.10 32.74 -1.37
N LEU A 93 -2.23 34.01 -1.04
CA LEU A 93 -2.91 35.02 -1.89
C LEU A 93 -2.22 35.13 -3.25
N LEU A 94 -0.89 35.24 -3.28
CA LEU A 94 -0.11 35.31 -4.51
C LEU A 94 -0.24 34.01 -5.31
N PHE A 95 -0.22 32.85 -4.65
CA PHE A 95 -0.35 31.56 -5.28
C PHE A 95 -1.69 31.40 -6.00
N VAL A 96 -2.81 31.73 -5.36
CA VAL A 96 -4.14 31.59 -5.98
C VAL A 96 -4.36 32.63 -7.07
N ARG A 97 -3.92 33.89 -6.86
CA ARG A 97 -4.03 34.96 -7.87
C ARG A 97 -3.24 34.64 -9.14
N SER A 98 -2.07 34.04 -9.02
CA SER A 98 -1.27 33.62 -10.18
C SER A 98 -1.96 32.58 -11.05
N ARG A 99 -3.02 31.95 -10.53
CA ARG A 99 -3.83 30.91 -11.20
C ARG A 99 -5.24 31.39 -11.56
N ASN A 100 -5.58 32.65 -11.30
CA ASN A 100 -6.93 33.18 -11.41
C ASN A 100 -7.96 32.35 -10.62
N GLN A 101 -7.59 31.90 -9.42
CA GLN A 101 -8.45 31.12 -8.54
C GLN A 101 -8.80 31.91 -7.28
N SER A 102 -9.91 31.51 -6.63
CA SER A 102 -10.35 32.01 -5.33
C SER A 102 -9.38 31.59 -4.23
N ILE A 103 -9.25 32.41 -3.18
CA ILE A 103 -8.54 32.02 -1.95
C ILE A 103 -9.21 30.80 -1.28
N GLY A 104 -10.52 30.59 -1.51
CA GLY A 104 -11.30 29.45 -1.01
C GLY A 104 -11.30 28.23 -1.93
N ASP A 105 -10.55 28.24 -3.05
CA ASP A 105 -10.51 27.10 -3.96
C ASP A 105 -9.77 25.89 -3.33
N LEU A 106 -10.48 24.77 -3.22
CA LEU A 106 -9.99 23.57 -2.55
C LEU A 106 -8.70 23.01 -3.20
N GLU A 107 -8.67 22.93 -4.53
CA GLU A 107 -7.52 22.36 -5.24
C GLU A 107 -6.29 23.25 -5.07
N SER A 108 -6.46 24.56 -5.19
CA SER A 108 -5.40 25.54 -4.98
C SER A 108 -4.83 25.52 -3.57
N GLN A 109 -5.69 25.42 -2.55
CA GLN A 109 -5.22 25.33 -1.16
C GLN A 109 -4.48 24.01 -0.88
N LEU A 110 -4.92 22.90 -1.46
CA LEU A 110 -4.22 21.61 -1.33
C LEU A 110 -2.86 21.64 -2.05
N GLU A 111 -2.78 22.26 -3.21
CA GLU A 111 -1.52 22.44 -3.93
C GLU A 111 -0.55 23.35 -3.15
N PHE A 112 -1.06 24.44 -2.60
CA PHE A 112 -0.27 25.35 -1.77
C PHE A 112 0.24 24.65 -0.50
N LEU A 113 -0.63 23.93 0.22
CA LEU A 113 -0.25 23.09 1.37
C LEU A 113 0.89 22.12 1.02
N TYR A 114 0.76 21.42 -0.11
CA TYR A 114 1.80 20.49 -0.53
C TYR A 114 3.09 21.21 -0.94
N GLN A 115 3.01 22.41 -1.52
CA GLN A 115 4.16 23.25 -1.80
C GLN A 115 4.87 23.66 -0.50
N GLU A 116 4.15 24.11 0.54
CA GLU A 116 4.74 24.42 1.86
C GLU A 116 5.45 23.21 2.46
N LEU A 117 4.78 22.03 2.42
CA LEU A 117 5.36 20.77 2.92
C LEU A 117 6.61 20.37 2.13
N SER A 118 6.65 20.66 0.83
CA SER A 118 7.78 20.27 -0.06
C SER A 118 8.95 21.26 0.01
N THR A 119 8.75 22.47 0.52
CA THR A 119 9.77 23.53 0.60
C THR A 119 10.17 23.83 2.04
N GLY A 120 9.35 24.54 2.77
CA GLY A 120 9.63 25.00 4.15
C GLY A 120 9.55 23.89 5.19
N TYR A 121 8.75 22.84 4.94
CA TYR A 121 8.50 21.74 5.89
C TYR A 121 8.93 20.37 5.36
N LYS A 122 10.02 20.29 4.60
CA LYS A 122 10.54 19.03 4.01
C LYS A 122 10.71 17.91 5.02
N ALA A 123 11.16 18.24 6.23
CA ALA A 123 11.35 17.25 7.30
C ALA A 123 10.01 16.62 7.74
N VAL A 124 8.93 17.43 7.82
CA VAL A 124 7.58 16.95 8.11
C VAL A 124 7.10 16.02 7.00
N LEU A 125 7.21 16.45 5.74
CA LEU A 125 6.81 15.64 4.59
C LEU A 125 7.54 14.29 4.55
N THR A 126 8.85 14.29 4.82
CA THR A 126 9.66 13.05 4.87
C THR A 126 9.15 12.11 5.95
N LYS A 127 8.85 12.63 7.13
CA LYS A 127 8.31 11.84 8.24
C LYS A 127 6.90 11.31 7.93
N LEU A 128 6.03 12.12 7.30
CA LEU A 128 4.71 11.67 6.87
C LEU A 128 4.80 10.53 5.84
N LYS A 129 5.74 10.61 4.90
CA LYS A 129 5.99 9.53 3.92
C LYS A 129 6.49 8.24 4.57
N ALA A 130 7.14 8.33 5.73
CA ALA A 130 7.73 7.20 6.46
C ALA A 130 6.90 6.73 7.67
N ALA A 131 5.80 7.42 8.00
CA ALA A 131 5.01 7.16 9.20
C ALA A 131 4.50 5.70 9.27
N LYS A 132 4.58 5.12 10.45
CA LYS A 132 4.21 3.72 10.71
C LYS A 132 2.86 3.58 11.44
N SER A 133 2.28 4.69 11.86
CA SER A 133 0.95 4.75 12.48
C SER A 133 0.31 6.11 12.26
N VAL A 134 -1.03 6.16 12.37
CA VAL A 134 -1.79 7.43 12.36
C VAL A 134 -1.36 8.32 13.51
N ARG A 135 -1.11 7.73 14.70
CA ARG A 135 -0.67 8.48 15.88
C ARG A 135 0.66 9.20 15.63
N GLU A 136 1.65 8.50 15.11
CA GLU A 136 2.95 9.08 14.75
C GLU A 136 2.79 10.23 13.77
N ALA A 137 2.02 10.03 12.70
CA ALA A 137 1.78 11.05 11.69
C ALA A 137 1.06 12.28 12.24
N SER A 138 0.01 12.08 13.04
CA SER A 138 -0.75 13.16 13.70
C SER A 138 0.13 13.97 14.64
N ASP A 139 0.93 13.32 15.48
CA ASP A 139 1.85 13.99 16.41
C ASP A 139 2.92 14.82 15.66
N ILE A 140 3.42 14.32 14.52
CA ILE A 140 4.37 15.06 13.67
C ILE A 140 3.73 16.36 13.15
N VAL A 141 2.52 16.29 12.61
CA VAL A 141 1.83 17.50 12.09
C VAL A 141 1.55 18.46 13.22
N LEU A 142 0.95 17.99 14.32
CA LEU A 142 0.63 18.82 15.49
C LEU A 142 1.85 19.59 16.01
N THR A 143 2.99 18.89 16.18
CA THR A 143 4.16 19.45 16.86
C THR A 143 5.12 20.20 15.95
N GLN A 144 5.14 19.90 14.64
CA GLN A 144 6.16 20.41 13.74
C GLN A 144 5.62 21.30 12.60
N TYR A 145 4.31 21.21 12.32
CA TYR A 145 3.66 22.02 11.28
C TYR A 145 2.65 23.02 11.89
N GLU A 146 1.62 22.55 12.60
CA GLU A 146 0.57 23.41 13.16
C GLU A 146 1.03 24.18 14.41
N ARG A 147 1.69 23.48 15.34
CA ARG A 147 2.25 24.04 16.59
C ARG A 147 1.23 24.83 17.44
N PRO A 148 0.04 24.29 17.73
CA PRO A 148 -0.91 24.93 18.61
C PRO A 148 -0.35 25.08 20.03
N ALA A 149 -0.95 25.97 20.82
CA ALA A 149 -0.55 26.20 22.22
C ALA A 149 -0.69 24.95 23.10
N ASP A 150 -1.77 24.16 22.91
CA ASP A 150 -1.97 22.89 23.63
C ASP A 150 -1.50 21.69 22.79
N GLN A 151 -0.42 21.06 23.23
CA GLN A 151 0.16 19.84 22.65
C GLN A 151 0.17 18.69 23.66
N SER A 152 -0.77 18.69 24.61
CA SER A 152 -0.90 17.67 25.65
C SER A 152 -1.18 16.26 25.07
N GLU A 153 -0.91 15.24 25.87
CA GLU A 153 -1.23 13.86 25.50
C GLU A 153 -2.72 13.63 25.23
N SER A 154 -3.61 14.37 25.91
CA SER A 154 -5.05 14.32 25.67
C SER A 154 -5.40 14.82 24.27
N VAL A 155 -4.83 15.94 23.84
CA VAL A 155 -5.00 16.50 22.50
C VAL A 155 -4.46 15.56 21.45
N LYS A 156 -3.23 15.05 21.61
CA LYS A 156 -2.60 14.10 20.71
C LYS A 156 -3.44 12.82 20.53
N LYS A 157 -3.94 12.23 21.64
CA LYS A 157 -4.83 11.05 21.59
C LYS A 157 -6.14 11.34 20.87
N LYS A 158 -6.76 12.48 21.16
CA LYS A 158 -8.01 12.90 20.53
C LYS A 158 -7.82 13.06 19.03
N ARG A 159 -6.79 13.79 18.60
CA ARG A 159 -6.46 13.98 17.17
C ARG A 159 -6.19 12.64 16.48
N ALA A 160 -5.33 11.80 17.01
CA ALA A 160 -5.03 10.50 16.43
C ALA A 160 -6.27 9.59 16.28
N SER A 161 -7.25 9.69 17.19
CA SER A 161 -8.50 8.92 17.10
C SER A 161 -9.38 9.35 15.92
N TYR A 162 -9.41 10.64 15.58
CA TYR A 162 -10.08 11.11 14.37
C TYR A 162 -9.31 10.73 13.10
N GLY A 163 -7.99 10.81 13.12
CA GLY A 163 -7.15 10.35 12.03
C GLY A 163 -7.32 8.85 11.74
N GLN A 164 -7.55 8.03 12.77
CA GLN A 164 -7.85 6.62 12.61
C GLN A 164 -9.15 6.39 11.83
N LYS A 165 -10.18 7.25 12.02
CA LYS A 165 -11.41 7.18 11.23
C LYS A 165 -11.17 7.45 9.74
N TYR A 166 -10.33 8.43 9.40
CA TYR A 166 -9.94 8.69 8.01
C TYR A 166 -9.15 7.52 7.42
N PHE A 167 -8.22 6.97 8.19
CA PHE A 167 -7.49 5.77 7.78
C PHE A 167 -8.44 4.61 7.51
N ASP A 168 -9.36 4.32 8.44
CA ASP A 168 -10.33 3.22 8.31
C ASP A 168 -11.30 3.44 7.13
N LYS A 169 -11.66 4.70 6.86
CA LYS A 169 -12.61 5.07 5.80
C LYS A 169 -11.96 5.08 4.42
N TYR A 170 -10.76 5.64 4.30
CA TYR A 170 -10.17 5.98 3.00
C TYR A 170 -8.91 5.18 2.66
N ALA A 171 -8.14 4.69 3.61
CA ALA A 171 -7.01 3.83 3.30
C ALA A 171 -7.45 2.56 2.53
N LYS A 172 -8.72 2.19 2.67
CA LYS A 172 -9.36 1.09 1.93
C LYS A 172 -9.80 1.47 0.51
N THR A 173 -9.93 2.77 0.19
CA THR A 173 -10.58 3.24 -1.06
C THR A 173 -9.65 3.95 -2.03
N THR A 174 -8.53 4.49 -1.60
CA THR A 174 -7.67 5.32 -2.45
C THR A 174 -6.22 4.91 -2.34
N GLY A 175 -5.77 4.05 -3.21
CA GLY A 175 -4.35 3.86 -3.64
C GLY A 175 -3.22 3.89 -2.61
N GLY A 176 -3.43 3.81 -1.39
CA GLY A 176 -3.49 2.56 -0.71
C GLY A 176 -4.65 1.76 -1.27
N LYS A 177 -4.49 1.09 -2.35
CA LYS A 177 -4.81 -0.31 -2.35
C LYS A 177 -3.88 -0.94 -1.31
N SER A 178 -4.04 -0.57 -0.01
CA SER A 178 -3.98 -1.52 1.05
C SER A 178 -5.04 -2.50 0.64
N SER A 179 -4.61 -3.52 -0.01
CA SER A 179 -5.40 -4.62 -0.40
C SER A 179 -5.95 -5.25 0.89
N MET A 180 -7.06 -4.73 1.37
CA MET A 180 -8.08 -5.65 1.83
C MET A 180 -8.50 -6.41 0.58
N GLY A 181 -7.57 -7.19 0.03
CA GLY A 181 -7.65 -8.14 -1.04
C GLY A 181 -8.42 -7.67 -2.27
N LYS A 182 -7.82 -7.88 -3.41
CA LYS A 182 -8.59 -7.89 -4.66
C LYS A 182 -9.54 -9.07 -4.60
N THR A 183 -10.81 -8.86 -4.90
CA THR A 183 -11.76 -9.98 -5.07
C THR A 183 -11.27 -10.85 -6.22
N ILE A 184 -10.94 -12.10 -5.91
CA ILE A 184 -10.50 -13.09 -6.88
C ILE A 184 -11.66 -14.04 -7.16
N THR A 185 -12.05 -14.09 -8.42
CA THR A 185 -12.95 -15.10 -8.99
C THR A 185 -12.18 -16.12 -9.84
N THR A 186 -10.91 -15.82 -10.14
CA THR A 186 -10.04 -16.65 -10.99
C THR A 186 -9.82 -18.03 -10.35
N GLY A 187 -9.99 -19.05 -11.14
CA GLY A 187 -9.71 -20.44 -10.77
C GLY A 187 -8.23 -20.80 -10.93
N PHE A 188 -7.98 -21.69 -11.89
CA PHE A 188 -6.63 -22.07 -12.31
C PHE A 188 -6.15 -21.08 -13.38
N ILE A 189 -4.87 -20.68 -13.30
CA ILE A 189 -4.29 -19.76 -14.29
C ILE A 189 -3.68 -20.53 -15.45
N SER A 190 -3.77 -19.94 -16.66
CA SER A 190 -3.04 -20.39 -17.83
C SER A 190 -2.00 -19.31 -18.15
N ALA A 191 -0.75 -19.55 -17.78
CA ALA A 191 0.35 -18.60 -17.93
C ALA A 191 1.68 -19.31 -18.13
N THR A 192 2.60 -18.64 -18.83
CA THR A 192 4.03 -19.00 -18.87
C THR A 192 4.78 -18.01 -17.98
N ILE A 193 5.47 -18.51 -16.95
CA ILE A 193 6.16 -17.71 -15.95
C ILE A 193 7.62 -18.13 -15.94
N ASN A 194 8.53 -17.19 -16.23
CA ASN A 194 9.96 -17.44 -16.39
C ASN A 194 10.27 -18.64 -17.34
N GLY A 195 9.53 -18.71 -18.46
CA GLY A 195 9.66 -19.80 -19.44
C GLY A 195 9.01 -21.13 -19.04
N ILE A 196 8.35 -21.21 -17.86
CA ILE A 196 7.69 -22.41 -17.36
C ILE A 196 6.17 -22.24 -17.46
N ASN A 197 5.49 -23.17 -18.12
CA ASN A 197 4.03 -23.20 -18.14
C ASN A 197 3.48 -23.64 -16.77
N VAL A 198 2.50 -22.91 -16.24
CA VAL A 198 1.80 -23.32 -15.03
C VAL A 198 0.93 -24.53 -15.34
N ASP A 199 1.20 -25.64 -14.64
CA ASP A 199 0.48 -26.90 -14.80
C ASP A 199 -0.49 -27.11 -13.64
N SER A 200 -1.78 -27.22 -13.95
CA SER A 200 -2.86 -27.51 -13.00
C SER A 200 -3.52 -28.88 -13.19
N SER A 201 -2.84 -29.80 -13.83
CA SER A 201 -3.36 -31.18 -14.09
C SER A 201 -3.52 -31.97 -12.80
N ILE A 202 -2.69 -31.73 -11.76
CA ILE A 202 -2.77 -32.39 -10.44
C ILE A 202 -3.38 -31.43 -9.45
N LYS A 203 -4.64 -31.66 -9.08
CA LYS A 203 -5.40 -30.80 -8.16
C LYS A 203 -5.34 -31.34 -6.74
N CYS A 204 -5.32 -30.44 -5.78
CA CYS A 204 -5.47 -30.74 -4.37
C CYS A 204 -6.81 -31.43 -4.11
N ASN A 205 -6.84 -32.42 -3.20
CA ASN A 205 -8.10 -33.01 -2.76
C ASN A 205 -8.98 -32.00 -2.06
N ALA A 206 -10.29 -32.06 -2.32
CA ALA A 206 -11.26 -31.10 -1.79
C ALA A 206 -11.31 -31.07 -0.24
N ASP A 207 -10.90 -32.12 0.43
CA ASP A 207 -10.85 -32.18 1.90
C ASP A 207 -9.72 -31.34 2.51
N ASN A 208 -8.83 -30.78 1.69
CA ASN A 208 -7.62 -30.09 2.15
C ASN A 208 -7.68 -28.55 1.96
N TYR A 209 -8.80 -28.00 1.47
CA TYR A 209 -8.97 -26.55 1.27
C TYR A 209 -10.47 -26.17 1.34
N ASN A 210 -10.77 -24.88 1.43
CA ASN A 210 -12.16 -24.43 1.35
C ASN A 210 -12.47 -23.93 -0.05
N SER A 211 -13.50 -24.48 -0.68
CA SER A 211 -14.04 -23.99 -1.95
C SER A 211 -14.83 -22.70 -1.73
N ASN A 212 -14.63 -21.73 -2.61
CA ASN A 212 -15.32 -20.44 -2.58
C ASN A 212 -15.77 -20.03 -3.99
N ALA A 213 -16.87 -19.27 -4.09
CA ALA A 213 -17.25 -18.61 -5.33
C ALA A 213 -16.26 -17.48 -5.68
N SER A 214 -15.84 -16.75 -4.65
CA SER A 214 -14.83 -15.70 -4.70
C SER A 214 -14.20 -15.51 -3.31
N ARG A 215 -13.02 -14.90 -3.23
CA ARG A 215 -12.41 -14.45 -1.97
C ARG A 215 -11.63 -13.16 -2.16
N ASN A 216 -11.40 -12.43 -1.07
CA ASN A 216 -10.50 -11.30 -1.08
C ASN A 216 -9.08 -11.77 -0.72
N ALA A 217 -8.12 -11.65 -1.63
CA ALA A 217 -6.73 -11.96 -1.36
C ALA A 217 -5.88 -10.68 -1.40
N ALA A 218 -5.11 -10.51 -0.34
CA ALA A 218 -4.30 -9.32 -0.09
C ALA A 218 -2.80 -9.62 -0.03
N PHE A 219 -2.45 -10.85 0.34
CA PHE A 219 -1.08 -11.22 0.66
C PHE A 219 -0.59 -12.37 -0.21
N VAL A 220 0.72 -12.42 -0.41
CA VAL A 220 1.42 -13.61 -0.90
C VAL A 220 2.23 -14.17 0.28
N ALA A 221 1.98 -15.42 0.64
CA ALA A 221 2.70 -16.11 1.71
C ALA A 221 3.69 -17.12 1.10
N MET A 222 4.97 -16.90 1.38
CA MET A 222 6.06 -17.76 0.90
C MET A 222 6.40 -18.80 1.94
N HIS A 223 6.56 -20.04 1.45
CA HIS A 223 6.87 -21.22 2.23
C HIS A 223 8.03 -22.01 1.61
N TYR A 224 8.47 -23.01 2.30
CA TYR A 224 9.26 -24.10 1.73
C TYR A 224 8.65 -25.45 2.18
N THR A 225 8.78 -26.46 1.36
CA THR A 225 8.19 -27.77 1.61
C THR A 225 8.77 -28.50 2.83
N GLY A 226 10.01 -28.14 3.23
CA GLY A 226 10.65 -28.71 4.40
C GLY A 226 11.00 -30.19 4.28
N ASN A 227 11.10 -30.73 3.07
CA ASN A 227 11.54 -32.08 2.78
C ASN A 227 13.06 -32.14 2.56
N SER A 228 13.68 -33.30 2.73
CA SER A 228 15.13 -33.46 2.50
C SER A 228 15.50 -33.16 1.04
N LYS A 229 14.68 -33.60 0.10
CA LYS A 229 14.69 -33.25 -1.33
C LYS A 229 13.34 -33.62 -1.93
N ASP A 230 12.81 -32.74 -2.79
CA ASP A 230 11.51 -32.96 -3.42
C ASP A 230 11.32 -32.15 -4.71
N THR A 231 10.15 -32.31 -5.35
CA THR A 231 9.73 -31.62 -6.57
C THR A 231 8.32 -31.08 -6.44
N ALA A 232 7.96 -30.12 -7.30
CA ALA A 232 6.61 -29.54 -7.35
C ALA A 232 5.57 -30.63 -7.67
N ARG A 233 5.88 -31.58 -8.58
CA ARG A 233 5.01 -32.68 -8.93
C ARG A 233 4.78 -33.64 -7.76
N ALA A 234 5.83 -33.98 -7.00
CA ALA A 234 5.71 -34.89 -5.85
C ALA A 234 4.79 -34.27 -4.76
N ASN A 235 4.94 -33.00 -4.48
CA ASN A 235 4.09 -32.28 -3.53
C ASN A 235 2.64 -32.16 -4.03
N ALA A 236 2.42 -31.84 -5.31
CA ALA A 236 1.07 -31.80 -5.88
C ALA A 236 0.38 -33.17 -5.76
N ASN A 237 1.07 -34.25 -6.05
CA ASN A 237 0.56 -35.65 -5.87
C ASN A 237 0.26 -35.94 -4.40
N TYR A 238 1.10 -35.53 -3.46
CA TYR A 238 0.85 -35.72 -2.02
C TYR A 238 -0.46 -35.07 -1.59
N PHE A 239 -0.69 -33.80 -1.99
CA PHE A 239 -1.90 -33.09 -1.63
C PHE A 239 -3.13 -33.44 -2.47
N ALA A 240 -2.99 -34.21 -3.54
CA ALA A 240 -4.11 -34.85 -4.23
C ALA A 240 -4.78 -35.95 -3.39
N GLY A 241 -4.08 -36.49 -2.38
CA GLY A 241 -4.66 -37.40 -1.38
C GLY A 241 -5.49 -36.66 -0.34
N ALA A 242 -6.54 -37.32 0.17
CA ALA A 242 -7.41 -36.80 1.22
C ALA A 242 -6.72 -36.69 2.60
N GLY A 243 -7.28 -35.91 3.52
CA GLY A 243 -6.94 -35.87 4.95
C GLY A 243 -5.56 -35.28 5.27
N ARG A 244 -5.00 -34.42 4.40
CA ARG A 244 -3.69 -33.79 4.66
C ARG A 244 -3.75 -32.64 5.65
N ASN A 245 -4.93 -32.04 5.88
CA ASN A 245 -5.16 -30.90 6.77
C ASN A 245 -4.27 -29.68 6.48
N ALA A 246 -3.76 -29.58 5.26
CA ALA A 246 -2.93 -28.50 4.76
C ALA A 246 -3.00 -28.45 3.25
N SER A 247 -2.69 -27.32 2.64
CA SER A 247 -2.55 -27.15 1.20
C SER A 247 -1.84 -25.86 0.85
N ALA A 248 -1.36 -25.77 -0.41
CA ALA A 248 -0.86 -24.54 -1.01
C ALA A 248 -1.52 -24.30 -2.37
N HIS A 249 -1.54 -23.05 -2.82
CA HIS A 249 -2.01 -22.74 -4.17
C HIS A 249 -1.00 -23.24 -5.21
N PHE A 250 0.29 -23.03 -4.93
CA PHE A 250 1.38 -23.38 -5.85
C PHE A 250 2.51 -24.14 -5.17
N PHE A 251 3.09 -25.05 -5.94
CA PHE A 251 4.38 -25.69 -5.68
C PHE A 251 5.33 -25.33 -6.82
N VAL A 252 6.55 -24.88 -6.48
CA VAL A 252 7.55 -24.42 -7.44
C VAL A 252 8.85 -25.15 -7.22
N ASP A 253 9.45 -25.62 -8.31
CA ASP A 253 10.79 -26.21 -8.33
C ASP A 253 11.66 -25.62 -9.46
N ASP A 254 12.78 -26.24 -9.77
CA ASP A 254 13.72 -25.78 -10.80
C ASP A 254 13.12 -25.79 -12.21
N THR A 255 12.10 -26.60 -12.46
CA THR A 255 11.58 -26.93 -13.80
C THR A 255 10.07 -26.83 -13.92
N GLU A 256 9.34 -26.89 -12.81
CA GLU A 256 7.88 -26.92 -12.82
C GLU A 256 7.28 -25.85 -11.89
N ILE A 257 6.15 -25.30 -12.32
CA ILE A 257 5.23 -24.50 -11.49
C ILE A 257 3.89 -25.22 -11.53
N ARG A 258 3.47 -25.77 -10.38
CA ARG A 258 2.21 -26.50 -10.26
C ARG A 258 1.21 -25.72 -9.45
N GLN A 259 0.02 -25.51 -10.02
CA GLN A 259 -1.11 -24.93 -9.29
C GLN A 259 -2.06 -26.04 -8.86
N SER A 260 -2.14 -26.31 -7.55
CA SER A 260 -2.96 -27.38 -6.99
C SER A 260 -4.29 -26.91 -6.41
N VAL A 261 -4.40 -25.65 -5.95
CA VAL A 261 -5.64 -25.02 -5.46
C VAL A 261 -5.97 -23.82 -6.32
N ALA A 262 -7.23 -23.65 -6.70
CA ALA A 262 -7.69 -22.51 -7.47
C ALA A 262 -7.52 -21.21 -6.70
N LEU A 263 -7.18 -20.10 -7.36
CA LEU A 263 -6.93 -18.82 -6.68
C LEU A 263 -8.14 -18.29 -5.91
N LYS A 264 -9.36 -18.55 -6.39
CA LYS A 264 -10.61 -18.19 -5.70
C LYS A 264 -10.87 -19.00 -4.42
N ASP A 265 -10.22 -20.15 -4.25
CA ASP A 265 -10.38 -21.05 -3.13
C ASP A 265 -9.36 -20.74 -2.00
N THR A 266 -9.62 -21.20 -0.78
CA THR A 266 -8.78 -20.93 0.38
C THR A 266 -7.87 -22.11 0.68
N ALA A 267 -6.60 -22.04 0.29
CA ALA A 267 -5.60 -23.03 0.69
C ALA A 267 -5.20 -22.87 2.16
N TRP A 268 -4.90 -23.96 2.85
CA TRP A 268 -4.56 -24.00 4.28
C TRP A 268 -3.04 -24.03 4.50
N GLY A 269 -2.36 -22.91 4.20
CA GLY A 269 -0.90 -22.79 4.28
C GLY A 269 -0.40 -22.08 5.55
N VAL A 270 -1.15 -21.11 6.08
CA VAL A 270 -0.74 -20.28 7.23
C VAL A 270 -1.64 -20.43 8.45
N GLY A 271 -2.37 -21.55 8.57
CA GLY A 271 -3.24 -21.80 9.72
C GLY A 271 -2.45 -21.92 11.03
N ALA A 272 -2.89 -21.25 12.11
CA ALA A 272 -2.27 -21.32 13.43
C ALA A 272 -3.28 -21.04 14.55
N LYS A 273 -2.95 -21.47 15.78
CA LYS A 273 -3.72 -21.13 16.99
C LYS A 273 -3.55 -19.65 17.36
N SER A 274 -2.35 -19.08 17.10
CA SER A 274 -2.04 -17.67 17.29
C SER A 274 -1.26 -17.13 16.09
N TYR A 275 -1.42 -15.83 15.83
CA TYR A 275 -0.81 -15.17 14.68
C TYR A 275 0.09 -14.02 15.15
N LYS A 276 1.27 -13.93 14.56
CA LYS A 276 2.18 -12.80 14.72
C LYS A 276 1.75 -11.62 13.86
N HIS A 277 1.26 -11.90 12.63
CA HIS A 277 0.78 -10.85 11.72
C HIS A 277 -0.66 -10.47 12.05
N ALA A 278 -0.95 -9.15 12.07
CA ALA A 278 -2.25 -8.62 12.47
C ALA A 278 -3.42 -9.12 11.58
N SER A 279 -3.23 -9.22 10.26
CA SER A 279 -4.33 -9.43 9.30
C SER A 279 -4.16 -10.59 8.31
N CYS A 280 -2.95 -11.11 8.05
CA CYS A 280 -2.75 -12.20 7.10
C CYS A 280 -3.30 -13.52 7.65
N ARG A 281 -4.14 -14.21 6.88
CA ARG A 281 -4.81 -15.48 7.20
C ARG A 281 -4.95 -16.33 5.93
N ASN A 282 -5.28 -17.61 6.07
CA ASN A 282 -5.57 -18.49 4.92
C ASN A 282 -6.59 -17.87 3.94
N ALA A 283 -7.63 -17.23 4.46
CA ALA A 283 -8.71 -16.66 3.65
C ALA A 283 -8.26 -15.49 2.74
N ASN A 284 -7.16 -14.81 3.06
CA ASN A 284 -6.74 -13.60 2.34
C ASN A 284 -5.30 -13.62 1.81
N CYS A 285 -4.66 -14.79 1.75
CA CYS A 285 -3.33 -14.93 1.13
C CYS A 285 -3.31 -15.97 0.03
N VAL A 286 -2.36 -15.83 -0.91
CA VAL A 286 -1.96 -16.83 -1.87
C VAL A 286 -0.70 -17.51 -1.33
N ASN A 287 -0.75 -18.84 -1.14
CA ASN A 287 0.35 -19.62 -0.58
C ASN A 287 1.21 -20.21 -1.70
N ILE A 288 2.53 -19.98 -1.68
CA ILE A 288 3.52 -20.49 -2.63
C ILE A 288 4.57 -21.30 -1.86
N GLU A 289 4.68 -22.59 -2.16
CA GLU A 289 5.67 -23.51 -1.60
C GLU A 289 6.86 -23.67 -2.53
N MET A 290 8.05 -23.34 -2.05
CA MET A 290 9.31 -23.58 -2.73
C MET A 290 9.83 -24.97 -2.37
N CYS A 291 10.10 -25.82 -3.37
CA CYS A 291 10.60 -27.17 -3.17
C CYS A 291 12.08 -27.18 -2.78
N CYS A 292 12.47 -28.17 -2.00
CA CYS A 292 13.85 -28.37 -1.52
C CYS A 292 14.72 -29.08 -2.56
N THR A 293 14.82 -28.54 -3.76
CA THR A 293 15.49 -29.16 -4.91
C THR A 293 17.00 -29.33 -4.75
N ALA A 294 17.66 -28.47 -3.97
CA ALA A 294 19.11 -28.58 -3.70
C ALA A 294 19.47 -29.74 -2.75
N GLY A 295 18.47 -30.43 -2.18
CA GLY A 295 18.69 -31.45 -1.16
C GLY A 295 19.03 -30.88 0.21
N ASN A 296 19.12 -31.72 1.21
CA ASN A 296 19.43 -31.32 2.60
C ASN A 296 18.53 -30.19 3.11
N TYR A 297 17.22 -30.28 2.85
CA TYR A 297 16.20 -29.28 3.21
C TYR A 297 16.44 -27.89 2.63
N ARG A 298 17.18 -27.79 1.52
CA ARG A 298 17.53 -26.50 0.91
C ARG A 298 16.82 -26.26 -0.42
N ILE A 299 16.40 -25.02 -0.60
CA ILE A 299 15.85 -24.47 -1.84
C ILE A 299 17.03 -24.09 -2.74
N SER A 300 17.04 -24.51 -4.01
CA SER A 300 18.03 -24.06 -4.98
C SER A 300 17.82 -22.60 -5.38
N ASP A 301 18.86 -21.96 -5.93
CA ASP A 301 18.73 -20.61 -6.44
C ASP A 301 17.78 -20.55 -7.65
N LYS A 302 17.72 -21.60 -8.45
CA LYS A 302 16.78 -21.67 -9.58
C LYS A 302 15.31 -21.77 -9.12
N THR A 303 15.01 -22.56 -8.09
CA THR A 303 13.68 -22.59 -7.47
C THR A 303 13.32 -21.22 -6.88
N LYS A 304 14.26 -20.55 -6.20
CA LYS A 304 14.03 -19.19 -5.67
C LYS A 304 13.72 -18.20 -6.78
N GLU A 305 14.45 -18.25 -7.90
CA GLU A 305 14.23 -17.37 -9.05
C GLU A 305 12.85 -17.63 -9.69
N ASN A 306 12.47 -18.87 -9.95
CA ASN A 306 11.15 -19.24 -10.47
C ASN A 306 10.02 -18.80 -9.51
N ALA A 307 10.23 -18.95 -8.21
CA ALA A 307 9.29 -18.49 -7.18
C ALA A 307 9.18 -16.97 -7.12
N ALA A 308 10.27 -16.22 -7.37
CA ALA A 308 10.24 -14.76 -7.43
C ALA A 308 9.41 -14.28 -8.63
N TYR A 309 9.54 -14.89 -9.81
CA TYR A 309 8.70 -14.58 -10.96
C TYR A 309 7.23 -14.94 -10.72
N LEU A 310 6.93 -16.10 -10.12
CA LEU A 310 5.57 -16.47 -9.75
C LEU A 310 5.00 -15.48 -8.71
N CYS A 311 5.77 -15.13 -7.69
CA CYS A 311 5.37 -14.14 -6.69
C CYS A 311 5.05 -12.79 -7.33
N ALA A 312 5.90 -12.29 -8.24
CA ALA A 312 5.65 -11.04 -8.98
C ALA A 312 4.39 -11.14 -9.86
N TYR A 313 4.17 -12.26 -10.54
CA TYR A 313 2.95 -12.51 -11.30
C TYR A 313 1.70 -12.43 -10.41
N ILE A 314 1.71 -13.09 -9.26
CA ILE A 314 0.61 -13.04 -8.29
C ILE A 314 0.46 -11.61 -7.71
N CYS A 315 1.56 -10.90 -7.42
CA CYS A 315 1.52 -9.50 -7.02
C CYS A 315 0.76 -8.64 -8.05
N ASN A 316 1.06 -8.79 -9.35
CA ASN A 316 0.34 -8.10 -10.42
C ASN A 316 -1.16 -8.46 -10.45
N LEU A 317 -1.51 -9.74 -10.28
CA LEU A 317 -2.91 -10.16 -10.17
C LEU A 317 -3.62 -9.51 -8.96
N LEU A 318 -2.93 -9.38 -7.85
CA LEU A 318 -3.44 -8.77 -6.62
C LEU A 318 -3.38 -7.24 -6.65
N GLY A 319 -2.68 -6.65 -7.61
CA GLY A 319 -2.42 -5.22 -7.71
C GLY A 319 -1.39 -4.71 -6.69
N ILE A 320 -0.51 -5.59 -6.21
CA ILE A 320 0.63 -5.26 -5.34
C ILE A 320 1.75 -4.70 -6.20
N THR A 321 2.16 -3.47 -5.94
CA THR A 321 3.25 -2.79 -6.63
C THR A 321 4.62 -3.15 -6.02
N ALA A 322 5.71 -2.85 -6.72
CA ALA A 322 7.06 -3.04 -6.20
C ALA A 322 7.30 -2.32 -4.85
N ALA A 323 6.70 -1.15 -4.65
CA ALA A 323 6.80 -0.40 -3.39
C ALA A 323 6.08 -1.10 -2.21
N GLU A 324 5.13 -1.96 -2.50
CA GLU A 324 4.27 -2.62 -1.52
C GLU A 324 4.72 -4.06 -1.19
N VAL A 325 5.72 -4.59 -1.90
CA VAL A 325 6.25 -5.95 -1.67
C VAL A 325 6.63 -6.19 -0.21
N ASP A 326 7.24 -5.20 0.47
CA ASP A 326 7.65 -5.37 1.87
C ASP A 326 6.46 -5.56 2.83
N THR A 327 5.29 -5.06 2.46
CA THR A 327 4.06 -5.12 3.27
C THR A 327 3.24 -6.37 2.98
N TYR A 328 3.14 -6.79 1.72
CA TYR A 328 2.17 -7.80 1.29
C TYR A 328 2.78 -9.14 0.86
N VAL A 329 4.10 -9.20 0.64
CA VAL A 329 4.81 -10.45 0.42
C VAL A 329 5.47 -10.88 1.74
N LEU A 330 4.92 -11.93 2.33
CA LEU A 330 5.24 -12.39 3.68
C LEU A 330 5.80 -13.82 3.64
N ARG A 331 6.61 -14.17 4.64
CA ARG A 331 6.95 -15.58 4.95
C ARG A 331 5.90 -16.16 5.89
N HIS A 332 5.73 -17.44 5.92
CA HIS A 332 4.99 -18.12 7.00
C HIS A 332 5.53 -17.66 8.38
N TYR A 333 6.85 -17.46 8.47
CA TYR A 333 7.51 -16.89 9.67
C TYR A 333 6.93 -15.54 10.10
N ASP A 334 6.65 -14.65 9.15
CA ASP A 334 6.08 -13.33 9.45
C ASP A 334 4.62 -13.43 9.89
N VAL A 335 3.89 -14.44 9.40
CA VAL A 335 2.47 -14.63 9.69
C VAL A 335 2.25 -15.28 11.06
N THR A 336 3.01 -16.32 11.40
CA THR A 336 2.76 -17.14 12.61
C THR A 336 3.95 -17.31 13.53
N GLY A 337 5.17 -16.96 13.09
CA GLY A 337 6.42 -17.25 13.81
C GLY A 337 7.02 -18.63 13.48
N LYS A 338 6.36 -19.46 12.67
CA LYS A 338 6.90 -20.76 12.23
C LYS A 338 8.21 -20.57 11.46
N ASN A 339 9.21 -21.42 11.73
CA ASN A 339 10.48 -21.39 11.00
C ASN A 339 10.32 -21.85 9.54
N CYS A 340 9.67 -21.01 8.72
CA CYS A 340 9.31 -21.34 7.33
C CYS A 340 9.25 -20.04 6.47
N PRO A 341 9.97 -19.99 5.33
CA PRO A 341 11.02 -20.91 4.89
C PRO A 341 12.23 -20.89 5.82
N ALA A 342 12.76 -22.03 6.23
CA ALA A 342 13.81 -22.08 7.26
C ALA A 342 15.06 -21.28 6.89
N GLN A 343 15.48 -21.30 5.62
CA GLN A 343 16.62 -20.54 5.11
C GLN A 343 16.41 -19.03 5.13
N MET A 344 15.16 -18.60 5.05
CA MET A 344 14.76 -17.19 4.98
C MET A 344 14.13 -16.70 6.29
N ALA A 345 14.02 -17.53 7.33
CA ALA A 345 13.40 -17.17 8.59
C ALA A 345 14.33 -16.29 9.46
N GLY A 346 13.77 -15.67 10.48
CA GLY A 346 14.50 -14.76 11.38
C GLY A 346 14.44 -13.29 10.95
N SER A 347 14.73 -12.41 11.91
CA SER A 347 14.82 -10.97 11.68
C SER A 347 16.10 -10.64 10.91
N GLY A 348 16.04 -9.70 9.96
CA GLY A 348 17.22 -9.25 9.20
C GLY A 348 17.82 -10.30 8.25
N ASN A 349 17.08 -11.35 7.90
CA ASN A 349 17.58 -12.43 7.05
C ASN A 349 17.92 -11.91 5.63
N ALA A 350 19.19 -12.09 5.22
CA ALA A 350 19.71 -11.59 3.95
C ALA A 350 19.11 -12.31 2.73
N GLU A 351 18.85 -13.63 2.80
CA GLU A 351 18.21 -14.38 1.70
C GLU A 351 16.78 -13.88 1.46
N TRP A 352 16.04 -13.57 2.54
CA TRP A 352 14.71 -13.00 2.42
C TRP A 352 14.73 -11.58 1.82
N ALA A 353 15.67 -10.76 2.24
CA ALA A 353 15.84 -9.43 1.68
C ALA A 353 16.18 -9.48 0.19
N ALA A 354 17.08 -10.39 -0.22
CA ALA A 354 17.44 -10.62 -1.61
C ALA A 354 16.25 -11.13 -2.45
N PHE A 355 15.46 -12.08 -1.92
CA PHE A 355 14.25 -12.56 -2.58
C PHE A 355 13.25 -11.42 -2.84
N LYS A 356 12.94 -10.59 -1.84
CA LYS A 356 12.05 -9.45 -2.03
C LYS A 356 12.59 -8.41 -3.00
N ALA A 357 13.90 -8.15 -2.96
CA ALA A 357 14.53 -7.25 -3.91
C ALA A 357 14.36 -7.77 -5.35
N ARG A 358 14.51 -9.07 -5.56
CA ARG A 358 14.29 -9.69 -6.87
C ARG A 358 12.84 -9.59 -7.34
N VAL A 359 11.86 -9.81 -6.46
CA VAL A 359 10.43 -9.62 -6.77
C VAL A 359 10.15 -8.16 -7.19
N LYS A 360 10.72 -7.19 -6.48
CA LYS A 360 10.59 -5.75 -6.82
C LYS A 360 11.20 -5.42 -8.18
N GLU A 361 12.38 -5.96 -8.48
CA GLU A 361 13.05 -5.79 -9.76
C GLU A 361 12.19 -6.32 -10.91
N ILE A 362 11.64 -7.54 -10.79
CA ILE A 362 10.75 -8.14 -11.79
C ILE A 362 9.49 -7.27 -11.98
N LEU A 363 8.88 -6.79 -10.91
CA LEU A 363 7.70 -5.91 -10.98
C LEU A 363 7.98 -4.57 -11.66
N ASN A 364 9.22 -4.08 -11.61
CA ASN A 364 9.68 -2.88 -12.31
C ASN A 364 10.13 -3.12 -13.76
N GLY A 365 9.97 -4.33 -14.29
CA GLY A 365 10.35 -4.67 -15.68
C GLY A 365 11.80 -5.14 -15.82
N GLY A 366 12.47 -5.51 -14.73
CA GLY A 366 13.83 -6.07 -14.75
C GLY A 366 13.85 -7.47 -15.40
N ALA A 367 14.57 -7.62 -16.51
CA ALA A 367 14.83 -8.90 -17.12
C ALA A 367 15.76 -9.77 -16.25
N SER A 368 15.71 -11.10 -16.43
CA SER A 368 16.60 -12.07 -15.78
C SER A 368 18.07 -11.66 -15.91
N SER A 369 18.76 -11.42 -14.79
CA SER A 369 20.23 -11.35 -14.78
C SER A 369 20.79 -12.77 -14.96
N GLY A 370 20.87 -13.20 -16.21
CA GLY A 370 21.58 -14.42 -16.60
C GLY A 370 23.07 -14.20 -16.38
N ASN A 371 23.68 -15.10 -15.65
CA ASN A 371 25.13 -15.22 -15.49
C ASN A 371 25.80 -15.17 -16.87
N SER A 372 26.77 -14.29 -17.04
CA SER A 372 27.50 -14.03 -18.28
C SER A 372 28.29 -15.25 -18.75
N GLY A 373 27.68 -15.98 -19.69
CA GLY A 373 28.37 -16.86 -20.61
C GLY A 373 28.08 -16.35 -22.03
N SER A 374 29.07 -15.86 -22.70
CA SER A 374 29.07 -15.28 -24.05
C SER A 374 28.30 -16.12 -25.07
N SER A 375 27.21 -15.57 -25.67
CA SER A 375 26.91 -15.74 -27.09
C SER A 375 25.80 -14.75 -27.52
N SER A 376 26.07 -14.08 -28.62
CA SER A 376 25.26 -13.11 -29.34
C SER A 376 23.86 -13.64 -29.76
N GLY A 377 22.79 -12.80 -29.59
CA GLY A 377 21.56 -13.05 -30.33
C GLY A 377 20.32 -12.39 -29.75
N THR A 378 19.93 -11.28 -30.36
CA THR A 378 18.60 -10.68 -30.54
C THR A 378 17.76 -10.27 -29.32
N ASN A 379 17.62 -8.97 -29.19
CA ASN A 379 16.63 -8.22 -28.43
C ASN A 379 15.20 -8.76 -28.63
N GLY A 380 14.58 -9.28 -27.59
CA GLY A 380 13.13 -9.51 -27.50
C GLY A 380 12.53 -8.52 -26.49
N SER A 381 12.04 -7.38 -26.98
CA SER A 381 11.21 -6.47 -26.21
C SER A 381 9.88 -7.14 -25.89
N PHE A 382 9.46 -7.11 -24.61
CA PHE A 382 8.11 -7.50 -24.20
C PHE A 382 7.10 -6.50 -24.79
N PRO A 383 6.03 -6.95 -25.49
CA PRO A 383 4.99 -6.06 -25.93
C PRO A 383 4.17 -5.59 -24.71
N ALA A 384 4.06 -4.28 -24.57
CA ALA A 384 3.06 -3.62 -23.74
C ALA A 384 1.69 -3.78 -24.42
N THR A 385 0.99 -4.87 -24.15
CA THR A 385 -0.42 -5.04 -24.53
C THR A 385 -1.21 -5.55 -23.32
N PRO A 386 -2.40 -4.98 -23.05
CA PRO A 386 -3.26 -5.46 -21.97
C PRO A 386 -3.75 -6.86 -22.29
N PHE A 387 -3.53 -7.80 -21.37
CA PHE A 387 -4.05 -9.15 -21.50
C PHE A 387 -5.58 -9.15 -21.54
N GLN A 388 -6.17 -9.53 -22.68
CA GLN A 388 -7.58 -9.91 -22.72
C GLN A 388 -7.76 -11.29 -22.10
N ILE A 389 -8.67 -11.36 -21.13
CA ILE A 389 -9.14 -12.59 -20.49
C ILE A 389 -10.16 -13.22 -21.44
N ARG A 390 -9.91 -14.44 -21.87
CA ARG A 390 -10.96 -15.35 -22.34
C ARG A 390 -11.36 -16.31 -21.26
#